data_2af25be909e856684ec46a5bd6dc4c43
#
_entry.id   2af25be909e856684ec46a5bd6dc4c43
#
_cell.length_a   1.000
_cell.length_b   1.000
_cell.length_c   1.000
_cell.angle_alpha   90.00
_cell.angle_beta   90.00
_cell.angle_gamma   90.00
#
_symmetry.space_group_name_H-M   'P 1'
#
loop_
_entity.id
_entity.type
_entity.pdbx_description
1 polymer ?
#
loop_
_entity_poly.entity_id
_entity_poly.type
_entity_poly.pdbx_seq_one_letter_code
_entity_poly.pdbx_strand_id
1 'polypeptide(L)'
;TEVYLALVEEVLRRGRTAIVMVPEIGLTPQAVSRFQARLGDRVAVLHSALTDGQRYDEWQRLRSGSATVCVGPRSAIFAPLENLGLIVVDEEHDSSYKQESDPRYDARDVARRRSEVNGALLVAGTATPRPETWARVKRVELPGRVDGLGMPPVEIIDMRESDPRGGPIHDRTMAALVEVRARGEKAIVMINRRGFAPWLNCRTCGHHWGCPNCDVSMIVHRESGRLVCHHCNHFEKLARRCPQCGGTTLSQSGAGTQRIERDLAEHLAPMPVIRLDADTSDGPGGHGRILNAFDQADSAILVGTQMVAKGHDFAEVTLSVILDADATLRFPDFRAEERTFSLVTQLAGRSGRGELGGRVIVQTLAPHAPSIEKAANHDSPGFLEAELERRRLLDYPPYSHLIRIQLGAEDEGRVAAAADQVAALVGDGLTKEDSLLGPAPMFRARNRYRRRILIKTGDRRATVAVVRDAVDSLAQEGAFRKVTVSVDVDPQ
;
A
#
# COMPACT_ATOMS: atom_id res chain seq x y z
N THR A 1 8.05 -2.39 -18.87
CA THR A 1 7.46 -1.37 -19.77
C THR A 1 7.57 -1.78 -21.24
N GLU A 2 8.70 -2.32 -21.73
CA GLU A 2 8.89 -2.69 -23.16
C GLU A 2 7.86 -3.70 -23.66
N VAL A 3 7.53 -4.73 -22.87
CA VAL A 3 6.48 -5.69 -23.21
C VAL A 3 5.14 -5.00 -23.44
N TYR A 4 4.79 -4.04 -22.59
CA TYR A 4 3.54 -3.28 -22.74
C TYR A 4 3.55 -2.41 -23.99
N LEU A 5 4.66 -1.73 -24.28
CA LEU A 5 4.83 -0.92 -25.49
C LEU A 5 4.67 -1.78 -26.75
N ALA A 6 5.32 -2.93 -26.81
CA ALA A 6 5.17 -3.86 -27.94
C ALA A 6 3.73 -4.36 -28.13
N LEU A 7 3.02 -4.67 -27.04
CA LEU A 7 1.61 -5.06 -27.09
C LEU A 7 0.72 -3.92 -27.56
N VAL A 8 0.95 -2.70 -27.08
CA VAL A 8 0.21 -1.51 -27.50
C VAL A 8 0.43 -1.25 -29.00
N GLU A 9 1.68 -1.28 -29.50
CA GLU A 9 2.00 -1.11 -30.91
C GLU A 9 1.25 -2.11 -31.80
N GLU A 10 1.25 -3.39 -31.39
CA GLU A 10 0.56 -4.44 -32.13
C GLU A 10 -0.97 -4.22 -32.18
N VAL A 11 -1.54 -3.79 -31.07
CA VAL A 11 -2.98 -3.50 -31.00
C VAL A 11 -3.35 -2.28 -31.84
N LEU A 12 -2.52 -1.22 -31.84
CA LEU A 12 -2.68 -0.05 -32.69
C LEU A 12 -2.54 -0.38 -34.18
N ARG A 13 -1.59 -1.27 -34.55
CA ARG A 13 -1.43 -1.76 -35.90
C ARG A 13 -2.67 -2.50 -36.41
N ARG A 14 -3.45 -3.12 -35.53
CA ARG A 14 -4.73 -3.77 -35.81
C ARG A 14 -5.92 -2.78 -35.82
N GLY A 15 -5.68 -1.49 -35.72
CA GLY A 15 -6.73 -0.46 -35.70
C GLY A 15 -7.57 -0.44 -34.43
N ARG A 16 -7.02 -0.97 -33.33
CA ARG A 16 -7.69 -0.99 -32.01
C ARG A 16 -7.00 -0.06 -31.03
N THR A 17 -7.64 0.21 -29.89
CA THR A 17 -7.18 1.15 -28.87
C THR A 17 -6.69 0.43 -27.60
N ALA A 18 -5.96 1.13 -26.72
CA ALA A 18 -5.41 0.54 -25.53
C ALA A 18 -5.56 1.42 -24.27
N ILE A 19 -5.75 0.77 -23.13
CA ILE A 19 -5.64 1.38 -21.80
C ILE A 19 -4.45 0.76 -21.08
N VAL A 20 -3.60 1.60 -20.49
CA VAL A 20 -2.50 1.18 -19.63
C VAL A 20 -2.72 1.80 -18.25
N MET A 21 -3.11 0.98 -17.30
CA MET A 21 -3.24 1.39 -15.90
C MET A 21 -1.92 1.19 -15.18
N VAL A 22 -1.50 2.23 -14.46
CA VAL A 22 -0.32 2.23 -13.58
C VAL A 22 -0.74 2.71 -12.19
N PRO A 23 -0.11 2.26 -11.10
CA PRO A 23 -0.38 2.83 -9.77
C PRO A 23 -0.13 4.35 -9.76
N GLU A 24 -0.90 5.09 -8.97
CA GLU A 24 -0.77 6.56 -8.93
C GLU A 24 0.66 7.01 -8.61
N ILE A 25 1.35 6.29 -7.73
CA ILE A 25 2.77 6.51 -7.39
C ILE A 25 3.71 6.07 -8.53
N GLY A 26 3.29 5.12 -9.36
CA GLY A 26 4.05 4.63 -10.52
C GLY A 26 3.89 5.50 -11.77
N LEU A 27 2.95 6.45 -11.78
CA LEU A 27 2.76 7.41 -12.88
C LEU A 27 3.80 8.54 -12.78
N THR A 28 5.06 8.16 -12.89
CA THR A 28 6.16 9.12 -12.90
C THR A 28 6.27 9.81 -14.25
N PRO A 29 6.81 11.04 -14.31
CA PRO A 29 7.11 11.68 -15.60
C PRO A 29 7.94 10.80 -16.53
N GLN A 30 8.86 9.98 -15.98
CA GLN A 30 9.67 9.02 -16.73
C GLN A 30 8.84 7.90 -17.35
N ALA A 31 7.87 7.34 -16.62
CA ALA A 31 6.99 6.30 -17.15
C ALA A 31 6.12 6.84 -18.29
N VAL A 32 5.53 8.02 -18.10
CA VAL A 32 4.73 8.71 -19.13
C VAL A 32 5.57 9.05 -20.35
N SER A 33 6.76 9.63 -20.16
CA SER A 33 7.65 10.03 -21.26
C SER A 33 8.08 8.86 -22.14
N ARG A 34 8.24 7.66 -21.59
CA ARG A 34 8.54 6.45 -22.38
C ARG A 34 7.40 6.10 -23.36
N PHE A 35 6.14 6.19 -22.90
CA PHE A 35 4.99 6.00 -23.80
C PHE A 35 4.86 7.11 -24.83
N GLN A 36 5.04 8.37 -24.43
CA GLN A 36 4.97 9.51 -25.34
C GLN A 36 6.11 9.53 -26.35
N ALA A 37 7.33 9.21 -25.95
CA ALA A 37 8.50 9.12 -26.86
C ALA A 37 8.30 8.06 -27.95
N ARG A 38 7.62 6.94 -27.62
CA ARG A 38 7.40 5.83 -28.57
C ARG A 38 6.15 6.00 -29.43
N LEU A 39 5.08 6.55 -28.86
CA LEU A 39 3.75 6.57 -29.47
C LEU A 39 3.30 7.98 -29.89
N GLY A 40 4.01 9.02 -29.48
CA GLY A 40 3.73 10.43 -29.83
C GLY A 40 2.37 10.92 -29.31
N ASP A 41 1.71 11.71 -30.11
CA ASP A 41 0.42 12.34 -29.78
C ASP A 41 -0.76 11.36 -29.64
N ARG A 42 -0.55 10.08 -29.95
CA ARG A 42 -1.57 9.03 -29.73
C ARG A 42 -1.80 8.72 -28.26
N VAL A 43 -0.96 9.22 -27.35
CA VAL A 43 -1.06 9.00 -25.91
C VAL A 43 -1.78 10.15 -25.24
N ALA A 44 -2.85 9.86 -24.53
CA ALA A 44 -3.48 10.73 -23.55
C ALA A 44 -3.17 10.26 -22.13
N VAL A 45 -2.90 11.19 -21.23
CA VAL A 45 -2.52 10.88 -19.84
C VAL A 45 -3.55 11.45 -18.90
N LEU A 46 -4.15 10.58 -18.07
CA LEU A 46 -5.11 10.99 -17.06
C LEU A 46 -4.50 10.78 -15.67
N HIS A 47 -4.47 11.81 -14.82
CA HIS A 47 -4.02 11.69 -13.43
C HIS A 47 -4.64 12.77 -12.52
N SER A 48 -4.51 12.59 -11.21
CA SER A 48 -5.15 13.46 -10.20
C SER A 48 -4.60 14.89 -10.18
N ALA A 49 -3.36 15.12 -10.62
CA ALA A 49 -2.75 16.45 -10.65
C ALA A 49 -3.15 17.30 -11.86
N LEU A 50 -3.90 16.80 -12.82
CA LEU A 50 -4.48 17.58 -13.90
C LEU A 50 -5.57 18.52 -13.36
N THR A 51 -5.58 19.75 -13.87
CA THR A 51 -6.74 20.63 -13.69
C THR A 51 -7.98 20.06 -14.40
N ASP A 52 -9.17 20.51 -14.02
CA ASP A 52 -10.39 20.03 -14.66
C ASP A 52 -10.42 20.32 -16.16
N GLY A 53 -9.88 21.47 -16.61
CA GLY A 53 -9.74 21.79 -18.03
C GLY A 53 -8.80 20.84 -18.76
N GLN A 54 -7.60 20.61 -18.22
CA GLN A 54 -6.63 19.65 -18.81
C GLN A 54 -7.21 18.24 -18.87
N ARG A 55 -7.93 17.81 -17.82
CA ARG A 55 -8.58 16.50 -17.78
C ARG A 55 -9.68 16.39 -18.84
N TYR A 56 -10.43 17.45 -19.05
CA TYR A 56 -11.46 17.54 -20.10
C TYR A 56 -10.83 17.46 -21.49
N ASP A 57 -9.72 18.16 -21.74
CA ASP A 57 -9.02 18.16 -23.03
C ASP A 57 -8.48 16.76 -23.35
N GLU A 58 -7.83 16.09 -22.40
CA GLU A 58 -7.36 14.70 -22.58
C GLU A 58 -8.53 13.72 -22.79
N TRP A 59 -9.64 13.92 -22.08
CA TRP A 59 -10.84 13.11 -22.26
C TRP A 59 -11.47 13.31 -23.65
N GLN A 60 -11.50 14.54 -24.16
CA GLN A 60 -11.97 14.84 -25.52
C GLN A 60 -11.06 14.23 -26.60
N ARG A 61 -9.73 14.26 -26.40
CA ARG A 61 -8.79 13.59 -27.32
C ARG A 61 -9.03 12.09 -27.41
N LEU A 62 -9.32 11.43 -26.28
CA LEU A 62 -9.69 10.02 -26.26
C LEU A 62 -11.03 9.76 -26.95
N ARG A 63 -12.04 10.58 -26.66
CA ARG A 63 -13.38 10.44 -27.22
C ARG A 63 -13.45 10.68 -28.73
N SER A 64 -12.68 11.64 -29.23
CA SER A 64 -12.63 11.98 -30.67
C SER A 64 -11.76 10.99 -31.47
N GLY A 65 -11.01 10.11 -30.81
CA GLY A 65 -10.06 9.20 -31.46
C GLY A 65 -8.74 9.86 -31.87
N SER A 66 -8.50 11.14 -31.54
CA SER A 66 -7.20 11.78 -31.77
C SER A 66 -6.11 11.22 -30.86
N ALA A 67 -6.47 10.67 -29.69
CA ALA A 67 -5.62 9.82 -28.88
C ALA A 67 -6.25 8.41 -28.82
N THR A 68 -5.43 7.39 -29.03
CA THR A 68 -5.83 5.99 -29.12
C THR A 68 -5.29 5.13 -27.95
N VAL A 69 -4.46 5.72 -27.11
CA VAL A 69 -3.89 5.10 -25.92
C VAL A 69 -4.14 5.98 -24.71
N CYS A 70 -4.74 5.43 -23.67
CA CYS A 70 -4.90 6.09 -22.38
C CYS A 70 -3.91 5.51 -21.37
N VAL A 71 -3.07 6.35 -20.77
CA VAL A 71 -2.18 5.98 -19.65
C VAL A 71 -2.65 6.71 -18.40
N GLY A 72 -2.82 6.01 -17.28
CA GLY A 72 -3.22 6.64 -16.03
C GLY A 72 -3.47 5.69 -14.88
N PRO A 73 -3.85 6.21 -13.68
CA PRO A 73 -4.16 5.40 -12.53
C PRO A 73 -5.51 4.69 -12.69
N ARG A 74 -6.04 4.14 -11.59
CA ARG A 74 -7.32 3.38 -11.59
C ARG A 74 -8.47 4.02 -12.36
N SER A 75 -8.57 5.36 -12.37
CA SER A 75 -9.63 6.07 -13.11
C SER A 75 -9.49 6.01 -14.62
N ALA A 76 -8.31 5.73 -15.16
CA ALA A 76 -8.08 5.55 -16.59
C ALA A 76 -8.91 4.38 -17.18
N ILE A 77 -9.32 3.45 -16.32
CA ILE A 77 -10.20 2.34 -16.76
C ILE A 77 -11.54 2.83 -17.35
N PHE A 78 -11.97 4.04 -17.07
CA PHE A 78 -13.18 4.65 -17.61
C PHE A 78 -12.94 5.52 -18.85
N ALA A 79 -11.73 5.51 -19.41
CA ALA A 79 -11.41 6.27 -20.63
C ALA A 79 -12.40 5.94 -21.77
N PRO A 80 -12.94 6.96 -22.50
CA PRO A 80 -13.95 6.79 -23.51
C PRO A 80 -13.37 6.33 -24.87
N LEU A 81 -12.57 5.27 -24.83
CA LEU A 81 -11.97 4.66 -26.01
C LEU A 81 -12.93 3.69 -26.67
N GLU A 82 -13.14 3.87 -27.97
CA GLU A 82 -13.85 2.94 -28.83
C GLU A 82 -12.91 1.84 -29.33
N ASN A 83 -13.47 0.71 -29.75
CA ASN A 83 -12.74 -0.44 -30.30
C ASN A 83 -11.55 -0.90 -29.43
N LEU A 84 -11.77 -1.01 -28.13
CA LEU A 84 -10.75 -1.35 -27.15
C LEU A 84 -10.18 -2.76 -27.42
N GLY A 85 -8.85 -2.86 -27.62
CA GLY A 85 -8.13 -4.09 -27.94
C GLY A 85 -7.22 -4.60 -26.82
N LEU A 86 -6.79 -3.72 -25.91
CA LEU A 86 -5.87 -4.07 -24.86
C LEU A 86 -6.16 -3.26 -23.59
N ILE A 87 -6.11 -3.94 -22.47
CA ILE A 87 -6.05 -3.33 -21.14
C ILE A 87 -4.82 -3.90 -20.43
N VAL A 88 -3.90 -3.04 -20.04
CA VAL A 88 -2.74 -3.38 -19.20
C VAL A 88 -3.00 -2.90 -17.78
N VAL A 89 -2.71 -3.74 -16.80
CA VAL A 89 -2.71 -3.41 -15.37
C VAL A 89 -1.28 -3.65 -14.87
N ASP A 90 -0.49 -2.59 -14.76
CA ASP A 90 0.87 -2.67 -14.24
C ASP A 90 0.85 -2.69 -12.72
N GLU A 91 1.82 -3.38 -12.11
CA GLU A 91 1.88 -3.59 -10.64
C GLU A 91 0.50 -4.03 -10.09
N GLU A 92 -0.06 -5.08 -10.66
CA GLU A 92 -1.43 -5.57 -10.42
C GLU A 92 -1.75 -5.77 -8.93
N HIS A 93 -0.73 -6.08 -8.13
CA HIS A 93 -0.83 -6.26 -6.68
C HIS A 93 -1.14 -4.97 -5.91
N ASP A 94 -0.96 -3.80 -6.53
CA ASP A 94 -1.08 -2.53 -5.80
C ASP A 94 -2.51 -2.28 -5.32
N SER A 95 -2.64 -1.97 -4.02
CA SER A 95 -3.93 -1.70 -3.39
C SER A 95 -4.63 -0.44 -3.89
N SER A 96 -3.90 0.49 -4.55
CA SER A 96 -4.47 1.73 -5.08
C SER A 96 -5.49 1.52 -6.21
N TYR A 97 -5.54 0.32 -6.80
CA TYR A 97 -6.57 -0.03 -7.77
C TYR A 97 -7.97 -0.17 -7.17
N LYS A 98 -8.08 -0.39 -5.85
CA LYS A 98 -9.35 -0.35 -5.14
C LYS A 98 -9.69 1.08 -4.72
N GLN A 99 -10.87 1.55 -5.10
CA GLN A 99 -11.44 2.81 -4.63
C GLN A 99 -12.06 2.62 -3.25
N GLU A 100 -11.59 3.38 -2.25
CA GLU A 100 -12.09 3.30 -0.88
C GLU A 100 -13.30 4.21 -0.62
N SER A 101 -13.43 5.31 -1.36
CA SER A 101 -14.59 6.21 -1.32
C SER A 101 -15.67 5.79 -2.31
N ASP A 102 -16.90 6.21 -2.10
CA ASP A 102 -18.00 5.91 -3.01
C ASP A 102 -17.87 6.68 -4.35
N PRO A 103 -18.18 6.03 -5.46
CA PRO A 103 -18.52 4.62 -5.63
C PRO A 103 -17.30 3.70 -5.44
N ARG A 104 -17.46 2.66 -4.62
CA ARG A 104 -16.37 1.70 -4.31
C ARG A 104 -16.27 0.65 -5.42
N TYR A 105 -15.20 0.69 -6.17
CA TYR A 105 -14.90 -0.28 -7.22
C TYR A 105 -13.44 -0.73 -7.14
N ASP A 106 -13.17 -1.90 -7.70
CA ASP A 106 -11.81 -2.34 -8.00
C ASP A 106 -11.59 -2.18 -9.51
N ALA A 107 -10.58 -1.39 -9.90
CA ALA A 107 -10.30 -1.13 -11.31
C ALA A 107 -9.91 -2.41 -12.07
N ARG A 108 -9.38 -3.44 -11.39
CA ARG A 108 -9.07 -4.75 -11.98
C ARG A 108 -10.32 -5.52 -12.35
N ASP A 109 -11.38 -5.47 -11.52
CA ASP A 109 -12.68 -6.07 -11.83
C ASP A 109 -13.36 -5.35 -13.00
N VAL A 110 -13.28 -4.02 -13.02
CA VAL A 110 -13.79 -3.22 -14.15
C VAL A 110 -13.01 -3.53 -15.43
N ALA A 111 -11.67 -3.66 -15.33
CA ALA A 111 -10.80 -4.04 -16.44
C ALA A 111 -11.20 -5.40 -17.03
N ARG A 112 -11.39 -6.40 -16.17
CA ARG A 112 -11.84 -7.73 -16.57
C ARG A 112 -13.20 -7.63 -17.30
N ARG A 113 -14.16 -6.91 -16.71
CA ARG A 113 -15.49 -6.77 -17.34
C ARG A 113 -15.43 -6.02 -18.67
N ARG A 114 -14.63 -4.96 -18.75
CA ARG A 114 -14.44 -4.21 -20.01
C ARG A 114 -13.74 -5.08 -21.06
N SER A 115 -12.74 -5.87 -20.68
CA SER A 115 -12.08 -6.79 -21.61
C SER A 115 -13.06 -7.82 -22.19
N GLU A 116 -13.90 -8.42 -21.37
CA GLU A 116 -14.94 -9.36 -21.80
C GLU A 116 -15.92 -8.73 -22.80
N VAL A 117 -16.45 -7.54 -22.48
CA VAL A 117 -17.44 -6.85 -23.32
C VAL A 117 -16.86 -6.41 -24.66
N ASN A 118 -15.60 -6.00 -24.69
CA ASN A 118 -14.96 -5.47 -25.92
C ASN A 118 -14.14 -6.53 -26.68
N GLY A 119 -14.05 -7.77 -26.19
CA GLY A 119 -13.12 -8.76 -26.75
C GLY A 119 -11.68 -8.24 -26.74
N ALA A 120 -11.29 -7.54 -25.68
CA ALA A 120 -9.96 -6.98 -25.50
C ALA A 120 -9.07 -7.97 -24.73
N LEU A 121 -7.77 -7.94 -24.99
CA LEU A 121 -6.79 -8.66 -24.17
C LEU A 121 -6.61 -7.92 -22.86
N LEU A 122 -6.68 -8.64 -21.73
CA LEU A 122 -6.30 -8.14 -20.42
C LEU A 122 -4.94 -8.71 -20.01
N VAL A 123 -4.01 -7.84 -19.72
CA VAL A 123 -2.64 -8.17 -19.27
C VAL A 123 -2.40 -7.58 -17.90
N ALA A 124 -2.14 -8.42 -16.92
CA ALA A 124 -1.76 -8.03 -15.57
C ALA A 124 -0.26 -8.30 -15.35
N GLY A 125 0.50 -7.25 -15.11
CA GLY A 125 1.95 -7.35 -14.89
C GLY A 125 2.30 -7.08 -13.44
N THR A 126 3.16 -7.92 -12.86
CA THR A 126 3.60 -7.80 -11.49
C THR A 126 4.81 -8.70 -11.19
N ALA A 127 5.65 -8.29 -10.25
CA ALA A 127 6.68 -9.15 -9.68
C ALA A 127 6.15 -10.00 -8.51
N THR A 128 5.05 -9.57 -7.89
CA THR A 128 4.43 -10.19 -6.70
C THR A 128 2.93 -10.34 -6.92
N PRO A 129 2.51 -11.34 -7.72
CA PRO A 129 1.10 -11.49 -8.07
C PRO A 129 0.23 -11.75 -6.83
N ARG A 130 -0.99 -11.21 -6.88
CA ARG A 130 -1.99 -11.51 -5.85
C ARG A 130 -2.41 -12.97 -5.95
N PRO A 131 -2.67 -13.65 -4.82
CA PRO A 131 -3.18 -15.01 -4.83
C PRO A 131 -4.46 -15.18 -5.68
N GLU A 132 -5.34 -14.17 -5.69
CA GLU A 132 -6.56 -14.18 -6.50
C GLU A 132 -6.27 -14.21 -8.00
N THR A 133 -5.27 -13.46 -8.45
CA THR A 133 -4.85 -13.40 -9.84
C THR A 133 -4.07 -14.66 -10.22
N TRP A 134 -3.13 -15.08 -9.35
CA TRP A 134 -2.34 -16.29 -9.54
C TRP A 134 -3.20 -17.55 -9.75
N ALA A 135 -4.30 -17.67 -9.01
CA ALA A 135 -5.19 -18.82 -9.11
C ALA A 135 -6.07 -18.85 -10.38
N ARG A 136 -6.28 -17.71 -11.05
CA ARG A 136 -7.34 -17.58 -12.06
C ARG A 136 -6.86 -17.28 -13.47
N VAL A 137 -5.64 -16.76 -13.66
CA VAL A 137 -5.18 -16.31 -14.98
C VAL A 137 -4.09 -17.19 -15.56
N LYS A 138 -4.03 -17.23 -16.90
CA LYS A 138 -2.90 -17.85 -17.59
C LYS A 138 -1.65 -17.02 -17.34
N ARG A 139 -0.59 -17.68 -16.91
CA ARG A 139 0.70 -17.06 -16.58
C ARG A 139 1.64 -17.08 -17.76
N VAL A 140 2.40 -16.01 -17.89
CA VAL A 140 3.57 -15.90 -18.75
C VAL A 140 4.70 -15.37 -17.87
N GLU A 141 5.73 -16.13 -17.68
CA GLU A 141 6.87 -15.78 -16.84
C GLU A 141 7.99 -15.19 -17.69
N LEU A 142 8.59 -14.13 -17.17
CA LEU A 142 9.83 -13.58 -17.71
C LEU A 142 11.00 -14.21 -16.91
N PRO A 143 11.75 -15.15 -17.49
CA PRO A 143 12.60 -16.06 -16.72
C PRO A 143 13.87 -15.45 -16.12
N GLY A 144 14.13 -14.17 -16.36
CA GLY A 144 15.33 -13.51 -15.84
C GLY A 144 15.23 -11.99 -15.93
N ARG A 145 16.16 -11.34 -15.27
CA ARG A 145 16.39 -9.90 -15.42
C ARG A 145 16.95 -9.61 -16.81
N VAL A 146 16.62 -8.43 -17.36
CA VAL A 146 17.08 -7.99 -18.69
C VAL A 146 18.62 -7.85 -18.74
N ASP A 147 19.20 -7.50 -17.58
CA ASP A 147 20.66 -7.38 -17.39
C ASP A 147 21.37 -8.73 -17.24
N GLY A 148 20.65 -9.84 -17.17
CA GLY A 148 21.20 -11.20 -16.97
C GLY A 148 21.75 -11.43 -15.55
N LEU A 149 21.68 -10.47 -14.65
CA LEU A 149 22.14 -10.58 -13.27
C LEU A 149 21.15 -11.39 -12.43
N GLY A 150 21.68 -12.15 -11.48
CA GLY A 150 20.86 -12.87 -10.50
C GLY A 150 20.13 -11.92 -9.54
N MET A 151 19.14 -12.46 -8.83
CA MET A 151 18.52 -11.73 -7.73
C MET A 151 19.52 -11.53 -6.59
N PRO A 152 19.52 -10.37 -5.91
CA PRO A 152 20.47 -10.11 -4.83
C PRO A 152 20.23 -11.06 -3.64
N PRO A 153 21.27 -11.53 -2.95
CA PRO A 153 21.12 -12.30 -1.74
C PRO A 153 20.40 -11.48 -0.66
N VAL A 154 19.52 -12.14 0.07
CA VAL A 154 18.75 -11.55 1.17
C VAL A 154 19.20 -12.16 2.49
N GLU A 155 19.71 -11.33 3.39
CA GLU A 155 20.11 -11.70 4.73
C GLU A 155 19.00 -11.36 5.73
N ILE A 156 18.55 -12.35 6.49
CA ILE A 156 17.57 -12.14 7.57
C ILE A 156 18.36 -11.95 8.89
N ILE A 157 18.09 -10.84 9.58
CA ILE A 157 18.63 -10.56 10.92
C ILE A 157 17.50 -10.73 11.94
N ASP A 158 17.69 -11.67 12.85
CA ASP A 158 16.78 -11.92 13.97
C ASP A 158 16.97 -10.88 15.07
N MET A 159 16.04 -9.95 15.18
CA MET A 159 16.08 -8.88 16.16
C MET A 159 15.77 -9.32 17.59
N ARG A 160 15.35 -10.58 17.83
CA ARG A 160 15.13 -11.14 19.19
C ARG A 160 16.45 -11.39 19.90
N GLU A 161 17.53 -11.61 19.14
CA GLU A 161 18.88 -11.84 19.66
C GLU A 161 19.68 -10.55 19.89
N SER A 162 19.12 -9.39 19.51
CA SER A 162 19.76 -8.08 19.63
C SER A 162 19.61 -7.50 21.04
N ASP A 163 20.57 -6.69 21.50
CA ASP A 163 20.43 -5.93 22.76
C ASP A 163 19.24 -4.95 22.63
N PRO A 164 18.22 -5.06 23.47
CA PRO A 164 17.06 -4.15 23.42
C PRO A 164 17.43 -2.67 23.56
N ARG A 165 18.63 -2.36 24.05
CA ARG A 165 19.17 -1.00 24.20
C ARG A 165 19.89 -0.49 22.95
N GLY A 166 20.21 -1.39 21.99
CA GLY A 166 21.01 -1.11 20.79
C GLY A 166 20.30 -0.25 19.72
N GLY A 167 19.02 0.11 19.92
CA GLY A 167 18.28 0.93 18.97
C GLY A 167 17.60 0.13 17.84
N PRO A 168 17.03 0.83 16.84
CA PRO A 168 16.25 0.17 15.76
C PRO A 168 17.11 -0.42 14.65
N ILE A 169 18.39 -0.07 14.57
CA ILE A 169 19.32 -0.55 13.54
C ILE A 169 20.30 -1.51 14.19
N HIS A 170 20.32 -2.73 13.71
CA HIS A 170 21.25 -3.75 14.20
C HIS A 170 22.69 -3.43 13.79
N ASP A 171 23.69 -3.82 14.62
CA ASP A 171 25.10 -3.52 14.37
C ASP A 171 25.61 -4.02 13.03
N ARG A 172 25.18 -5.23 12.59
CA ARG A 172 25.51 -5.77 11.27
C ARG A 172 24.95 -4.92 10.14
N THR A 173 23.75 -4.38 10.30
CA THR A 173 23.15 -3.46 9.34
C THR A 173 23.92 -2.14 9.29
N MET A 174 24.30 -1.60 10.45
CA MET A 174 25.11 -0.38 10.51
C MET A 174 26.47 -0.60 9.86
N ALA A 175 27.13 -1.72 10.14
CA ALA A 175 28.40 -2.09 9.50
C ALA A 175 28.27 -2.14 7.97
N ALA A 176 27.18 -2.75 7.46
CA ALA A 176 26.91 -2.81 6.03
C ALA A 176 26.71 -1.42 5.40
N LEU A 177 26.05 -0.49 6.10
CA LEU A 177 25.87 0.90 5.64
C LEU A 177 27.20 1.68 5.67
N VAL A 178 28.07 1.42 6.64
CA VAL A 178 29.43 1.98 6.69
C VAL A 178 30.27 1.49 5.51
N GLU A 179 30.13 0.22 5.10
CA GLU A 179 30.80 -0.31 3.90
C GLU A 179 30.33 0.41 2.63
N VAL A 180 29.01 0.62 2.46
CA VAL A 180 28.43 1.37 1.34
C VAL A 180 29.02 2.78 1.28
N ARG A 181 29.10 3.47 2.43
CA ARG A 181 29.75 4.78 2.52
C ARG A 181 31.22 4.73 2.09
N ALA A 182 31.99 3.75 2.59
CA ALA A 182 33.39 3.63 2.29
C ALA A 182 33.67 3.37 0.80
N ARG A 183 32.73 2.74 0.10
CA ARG A 183 32.82 2.48 -1.35
C ARG A 183 32.24 3.61 -2.22
N GLY A 184 31.65 4.63 -1.61
CA GLY A 184 30.98 5.70 -2.34
C GLY A 184 29.71 5.26 -3.10
N GLU A 185 29.03 4.23 -2.60
CA GLU A 185 27.84 3.63 -3.22
C GLU A 185 26.54 4.20 -2.65
N LYS A 186 25.38 3.71 -3.12
CA LYS A 186 24.06 4.14 -2.65
C LYS A 186 23.34 3.04 -1.89
N ALA A 187 22.55 3.42 -0.88
CA ALA A 187 21.68 2.50 -0.16
C ALA A 187 20.25 3.02 -0.01
N ILE A 188 19.31 2.08 0.12
CA ILE A 188 17.91 2.36 0.49
C ILE A 188 17.65 1.74 1.86
N VAL A 189 17.13 2.54 2.80
CA VAL A 189 16.68 2.08 4.10
C VAL A 189 15.18 2.29 4.22
N MET A 190 14.44 1.20 4.16
CA MET A 190 12.99 1.22 4.28
C MET A 190 12.54 0.92 5.70
N ILE A 191 11.66 1.76 6.21
CA ILE A 191 11.02 1.60 7.49
C ILE A 191 9.60 1.07 7.24
N ASN A 192 9.36 -0.21 7.55
CA ASN A 192 8.05 -0.84 7.29
C ASN A 192 7.02 -0.50 8.37
N ARG A 193 6.89 0.76 8.78
CA ARG A 193 5.92 1.09 9.80
C ARG A 193 5.05 2.29 9.45
N ARG A 194 3.76 2.06 9.21
CA ARG A 194 2.72 3.06 9.42
C ARG A 194 2.56 3.22 10.93
N GLY A 195 3.04 4.34 11.52
CA GLY A 195 2.88 4.64 12.94
C GLY A 195 4.15 4.65 13.79
N PHE A 196 5.33 4.79 13.21
CA PHE A 196 6.59 5.11 13.91
C PHE A 196 6.67 6.57 14.36
N ALA A 197 5.58 7.27 14.26
CA ALA A 197 5.51 8.61 14.78
C ALA A 197 5.75 8.59 16.29
N PRO A 198 6.67 9.39 16.82
CA PRO A 198 7.04 9.38 18.21
C PRO A 198 5.85 9.85 19.07
N TRP A 199 5.37 8.99 19.95
CA TRP A 199 4.38 9.39 20.96
C TRP A 199 5.06 9.76 22.27
N LEU A 200 4.41 10.64 23.03
CA LEU A 200 4.91 11.07 24.33
C LEU A 200 4.42 10.12 25.43
N ASN A 201 5.34 9.70 26.31
CA ASN A 201 5.03 8.93 27.51
C ASN A 201 5.78 9.48 28.74
N CYS A 202 5.22 9.29 29.91
CA CYS A 202 5.83 9.60 31.19
C CYS A 202 6.56 8.37 31.72
N ARG A 203 7.88 8.45 31.92
CA ARG A 203 8.66 7.35 32.49
C ARG A 203 8.36 7.08 33.96
N THR A 204 7.80 8.04 34.68
CA THR A 204 7.50 7.92 36.09
C THR A 204 6.23 7.11 36.36
N CYS A 205 5.14 7.35 35.60
CA CYS A 205 3.84 6.73 35.85
C CYS A 205 3.25 5.96 34.65
N GLY A 206 3.97 5.91 33.52
CA GLY A 206 3.49 5.22 32.31
C GLY A 206 2.42 5.97 31.52
N HIS A 207 1.99 7.16 31.96
CA HIS A 207 0.98 7.92 31.22
C HIS A 207 1.43 8.18 29.79
N HIS A 208 0.52 7.93 28.83
CA HIS A 208 0.70 8.24 27.41
C HIS A 208 -0.36 9.25 26.95
N TRP A 209 -0.01 10.14 26.04
CA TRP A 209 -0.93 11.14 25.49
C TRP A 209 -1.78 10.54 24.38
N GLY A 210 -2.98 10.07 24.75
CA GLY A 210 -4.00 9.61 23.81
C GLY A 210 -4.79 10.78 23.20
N CYS A 211 -5.33 10.58 22.02
CA CYS A 211 -6.24 11.56 21.44
C CYS A 211 -7.61 11.53 22.14
N PRO A 212 -8.19 12.66 22.53
CA PRO A 212 -9.51 12.67 23.16
C PRO A 212 -10.64 12.20 22.24
N ASN A 213 -10.45 12.27 20.92
CA ASN A 213 -11.45 11.92 19.91
C ASN A 213 -11.20 10.57 19.22
N CYS A 214 -10.05 9.92 19.48
CA CYS A 214 -9.64 8.70 18.80
C CYS A 214 -8.90 7.79 19.77
N ASP A 215 -9.07 6.48 19.64
CA ASP A 215 -8.36 5.49 20.47
C ASP A 215 -6.93 5.24 19.94
N VAL A 216 -6.18 6.33 19.77
CA VAL A 216 -4.80 6.31 19.29
C VAL A 216 -3.94 7.31 20.05
N SER A 217 -2.65 7.03 20.15
CA SER A 217 -1.69 7.99 20.72
C SER A 217 -1.49 9.18 19.80
N MET A 218 -1.33 10.37 20.37
CA MET A 218 -0.96 11.57 19.63
C MET A 218 0.54 11.57 19.35
N ILE A 219 0.92 12.15 18.23
CA ILE A 219 2.25 12.16 17.65
C ILE A 219 2.95 13.47 17.96
N VAL A 220 4.23 13.39 18.34
CA VAL A 220 5.06 14.56 18.64
C VAL A 220 5.59 15.17 17.35
N HIS A 221 5.19 16.41 17.06
CA HIS A 221 5.77 17.27 16.03
C HIS A 221 6.68 18.32 16.70
N ARG A 222 7.98 18.04 16.75
CA ARG A 222 8.96 18.88 17.47
C ARG A 222 9.08 20.29 16.90
N GLU A 223 9.10 20.41 15.58
CA GLU A 223 9.25 21.69 14.89
C GLU A 223 8.11 22.66 15.23
N SER A 224 6.89 22.15 15.32
CA SER A 224 5.72 22.95 15.69
C SER A 224 5.46 23.00 17.20
N GLY A 225 6.20 22.20 18.01
CA GLY A 225 5.99 22.09 19.46
C GLY A 225 4.62 21.53 19.84
N ARG A 226 4.06 20.63 19.05
CA ARG A 226 2.69 20.11 19.22
C ARG A 226 2.66 18.58 19.27
N LEU A 227 1.62 18.09 19.96
CA LEU A 227 1.12 16.73 19.84
C LEU A 227 -0.04 16.76 18.86
N VAL A 228 -0.05 15.92 17.83
CA VAL A 228 -1.08 15.91 16.78
C VAL A 228 -1.65 14.51 16.60
N CYS A 229 -2.94 14.40 16.48
CA CYS A 229 -3.62 13.17 16.06
C CYS A 229 -3.76 13.13 14.54
N HIS A 230 -3.08 12.19 13.86
CA HIS A 230 -3.15 12.06 12.40
C HIS A 230 -4.49 11.46 11.89
N HIS A 231 -5.41 11.07 12.79
CA HIS A 231 -6.74 10.61 12.40
C HIS A 231 -7.79 11.72 12.33
N CYS A 232 -7.71 12.70 13.24
CA CYS A 232 -8.72 13.75 13.32
C CYS A 232 -8.12 15.17 13.31
N ASN A 233 -6.81 15.29 13.21
CA ASN A 233 -6.05 16.53 13.27
C ASN A 233 -6.22 17.32 14.60
N HIS A 234 -6.75 16.68 15.66
CA HIS A 234 -6.73 17.27 16.99
C HIS A 234 -5.28 17.52 17.40
N PHE A 235 -5.00 18.69 18.00
CA PHE A 235 -3.67 19.02 18.45
C PHE A 235 -3.66 19.64 19.85
N GLU A 236 -2.58 19.39 20.57
CA GLU A 236 -2.27 19.96 21.87
C GLU A 236 -0.85 20.51 21.87
N LYS A 237 -0.54 21.42 22.80
CA LYS A 237 0.85 21.84 23.01
C LYS A 237 1.67 20.68 23.57
N LEU A 238 2.92 20.56 23.13
CA LEU A 238 3.84 19.56 23.68
C LEU A 238 3.99 19.78 25.19
N ALA A 239 3.60 18.77 25.96
CA ALA A 239 3.62 18.84 27.41
C ALA A 239 5.06 18.86 27.94
N ARG A 240 5.34 19.65 28.96
CA ARG A 240 6.60 19.68 29.68
C ARG A 240 6.52 18.94 31.01
N ARG A 241 5.33 18.64 31.49
CA ARG A 241 5.05 17.87 32.71
C ARG A 241 3.92 16.89 32.47
N CYS A 242 3.99 15.77 33.14
CA CYS A 242 2.94 14.77 33.08
C CYS A 242 1.68 15.29 33.76
N PRO A 243 0.51 15.28 33.12
CA PRO A 243 -0.76 15.73 33.72
C PRO A 243 -1.23 14.80 34.86
N GLN A 244 -0.78 13.54 34.87
CA GLN A 244 -1.21 12.55 35.86
C GLN A 244 -0.37 12.58 37.14
N CYS A 245 0.97 12.72 37.03
CA CYS A 245 1.86 12.65 38.20
C CYS A 245 2.72 13.90 38.43
N GLY A 246 2.62 14.93 37.59
CA GLY A 246 3.43 16.14 37.66
C GLY A 246 4.90 15.96 37.28
N GLY A 247 5.35 14.73 37.00
CA GLY A 247 6.74 14.40 36.67
C GLY A 247 7.20 15.05 35.37
N THR A 248 8.51 15.35 35.32
CA THR A 248 9.15 15.96 34.14
C THR A 248 9.95 14.97 33.30
N THR A 249 10.04 13.71 33.72
CA THR A 249 10.75 12.66 33.01
C THR A 249 9.85 12.13 31.87
N LEU A 250 9.74 12.94 30.84
CA LEU A 250 8.98 12.60 29.64
C LEU A 250 9.90 12.03 28.58
N SER A 251 9.52 10.92 27.98
CA SER A 251 10.25 10.31 26.87
C SER A 251 9.36 10.18 25.63
N GLN A 252 9.98 10.29 24.50
CA GLN A 252 9.34 9.96 23.22
C GLN A 252 9.64 8.50 22.91
N SER A 253 8.58 7.70 22.81
CA SER A 253 8.68 6.30 22.40
C SER A 253 8.24 6.18 20.95
N GLY A 254 8.94 5.36 20.19
CA GLY A 254 8.78 5.19 18.74
C GLY A 254 9.99 5.79 18.00
N ALA A 255 10.56 5.02 17.11
CA ALA A 255 11.63 5.51 16.26
C ALA A 255 11.01 5.97 14.94
N GLY A 256 10.65 7.23 14.82
CA GLY A 256 10.17 7.82 13.56
C GLY A 256 11.27 7.84 12.49
N THR A 257 10.87 7.98 11.22
CA THR A 257 11.80 8.20 10.09
C THR A 257 12.83 9.28 10.40
N GLN A 258 12.42 10.34 11.06
CA GLN A 258 13.28 11.45 11.51
C GLN A 258 14.39 11.01 12.49
N ARG A 259 14.10 10.08 13.40
CA ARG A 259 15.11 9.59 14.33
C ARG A 259 16.13 8.71 13.61
N ILE A 260 15.65 7.80 12.77
CA ILE A 260 16.50 6.93 11.97
C ILE A 260 17.35 7.74 11.00
N GLU A 261 16.78 8.75 10.33
CA GLU A 261 17.50 9.70 9.49
C GLU A 261 18.65 10.37 10.27
N ARG A 262 18.36 10.91 11.46
CA ARG A 262 19.38 11.56 12.30
C ARG A 262 20.45 10.59 12.78
N ASP A 263 20.04 9.41 13.29
CA ASP A 263 20.96 8.40 13.78
C ASP A 263 21.91 7.93 12.64
N LEU A 264 21.37 7.78 11.42
CA LEU A 264 22.18 7.47 10.24
C LEU A 264 23.09 8.63 9.82
N ALA A 265 22.59 9.86 9.83
CA ALA A 265 23.38 11.04 9.47
C ALA A 265 24.56 11.26 10.43
N GLU A 266 24.37 11.00 11.72
CA GLU A 266 25.44 11.08 12.73
C GLU A 266 26.52 10.00 12.50
N HIS A 267 26.13 8.76 12.19
CA HIS A 267 27.08 7.64 12.03
C HIS A 267 27.76 7.60 10.65
N LEU A 268 27.12 8.15 9.65
CA LEU A 268 27.54 8.02 8.26
C LEU A 268 28.05 9.34 7.63
N ALA A 269 28.23 10.39 8.45
CA ALA A 269 28.82 11.63 7.96
C ALA A 269 30.17 11.39 7.24
N PRO A 270 30.48 12.06 6.13
CA PRO A 270 29.71 13.12 5.47
C PRO A 270 28.70 12.64 4.41
N MET A 271 28.39 11.34 4.32
CA MET A 271 27.45 10.80 3.34
C MET A 271 26.04 11.37 3.56
N PRO A 272 25.38 11.94 2.54
CA PRO A 272 24.05 12.50 2.70
C PRO A 272 22.98 11.42 2.95
N VAL A 273 22.10 11.71 3.92
CA VAL A 273 20.91 10.91 4.22
C VAL A 273 19.69 11.70 3.77
N ILE A 274 18.97 11.18 2.79
CA ILE A 274 17.83 11.84 2.14
C ILE A 274 16.56 11.14 2.59
N ARG A 275 15.61 11.90 3.13
CA ARG A 275 14.34 11.35 3.63
C ARG A 275 13.22 11.49 2.62
N LEU A 276 12.46 10.39 2.42
CA LEU A 276 11.26 10.32 1.60
C LEU A 276 10.08 9.74 2.40
N ASP A 277 9.24 10.61 2.89
CA ASP A 277 7.96 10.26 3.53
C ASP A 277 6.86 11.27 3.16
N ALA A 278 5.66 11.09 3.71
CA ALA A 278 4.53 11.97 3.41
C ALA A 278 4.80 13.43 3.78
N ASP A 279 5.53 13.66 4.89
CA ASP A 279 5.80 15.01 5.39
C ASP A 279 6.81 15.76 4.50
N THR A 280 7.79 15.03 3.91
CA THR A 280 8.82 15.63 3.04
C THR A 280 8.40 15.74 1.59
N SER A 281 7.40 14.96 1.17
CA SER A 281 6.90 14.92 -0.20
C SER A 281 5.73 15.87 -0.47
N ASP A 282 5.30 16.65 0.51
CA ASP A 282 4.21 17.60 0.35
C ASP A 282 4.50 18.68 -0.72
N GLY A 283 3.48 18.99 -1.51
CA GLY A 283 3.49 20.00 -2.58
C GLY A 283 3.76 19.43 -3.98
N PRO A 284 3.48 20.21 -5.03
CA PRO A 284 3.63 19.78 -6.42
C PRO A 284 5.05 19.32 -6.74
N GLY A 285 5.21 18.07 -7.15
CA GLY A 285 6.50 17.50 -7.56
C GLY A 285 7.47 17.20 -6.40
N GLY A 286 7.06 17.30 -5.14
CA GLY A 286 7.92 17.06 -3.96
C GLY A 286 8.59 15.69 -4.00
N HIS A 287 7.83 14.65 -4.26
CA HIS A 287 8.31 13.27 -4.40
C HIS A 287 9.39 13.13 -5.50
N GLY A 288 9.13 13.69 -6.69
CA GLY A 288 10.06 13.62 -7.81
C GLY A 288 11.37 14.37 -7.54
N ARG A 289 11.34 15.52 -6.85
CA ARG A 289 12.54 16.29 -6.49
C ARG A 289 13.47 15.51 -5.56
N ILE A 290 12.91 14.83 -4.55
CA ILE A 290 13.68 14.03 -3.59
C ILE A 290 14.34 12.85 -4.30
N LEU A 291 13.61 12.15 -5.15
CA LEU A 291 14.16 11.03 -5.90
C LEU A 291 15.22 11.46 -6.91
N ASN A 292 15.03 12.58 -7.58
CA ASN A 292 16.05 13.15 -8.47
C ASN A 292 17.32 13.57 -7.70
N ALA A 293 17.17 14.15 -6.51
CA ALA A 293 18.32 14.50 -5.68
C ALA A 293 19.11 13.26 -5.25
N PHE A 294 18.43 12.16 -4.94
CA PHE A 294 19.08 10.89 -4.65
C PHE A 294 19.75 10.28 -5.88
N ASP A 295 19.09 10.32 -7.03
CA ASP A 295 19.61 9.80 -8.29
C ASP A 295 20.89 10.53 -8.75
N GLN A 296 20.93 11.85 -8.57
CA GLN A 296 22.08 12.70 -8.95
C GLN A 296 23.24 12.69 -7.95
N ALA A 297 23.03 12.20 -6.73
CA ALA A 297 24.11 12.10 -5.76
C ALA A 297 25.08 10.97 -6.15
N ASP A 298 26.39 11.19 -6.03
CA ASP A 298 27.38 10.13 -6.26
C ASP A 298 27.27 9.03 -5.19
N SER A 299 26.97 9.40 -3.94
CA SER A 299 26.82 8.49 -2.81
C SER A 299 25.77 9.06 -1.87
N ALA A 300 24.78 8.28 -1.49
CA ALA A 300 23.70 8.72 -0.59
C ALA A 300 22.94 7.54 0.02
N ILE A 301 22.23 7.81 1.12
CA ILE A 301 21.22 6.90 1.68
C ILE A 301 19.83 7.52 1.48
N LEU A 302 18.91 6.77 0.87
CA LEU A 302 17.50 7.11 0.81
C LEU A 302 16.77 6.41 1.97
N VAL A 303 16.23 7.18 2.91
CA VAL A 303 15.46 6.66 4.05
C VAL A 303 14.00 7.00 3.87
N GLY A 304 13.10 6.01 4.02
CA GLY A 304 11.68 6.31 3.94
C GLY A 304 10.77 5.14 4.27
N THR A 305 9.47 5.35 4.04
CA THR A 305 8.46 4.32 4.20
C THR A 305 8.34 3.48 2.92
N GLN A 306 7.24 2.75 2.75
CA GLN A 306 6.99 1.94 1.54
C GLN A 306 7.09 2.72 0.21
N MET A 307 7.11 4.06 0.26
CA MET A 307 7.29 4.91 -0.93
C MET A 307 8.65 4.70 -1.60
N VAL A 308 9.72 4.39 -0.84
CA VAL A 308 11.06 4.13 -1.40
C VAL A 308 11.15 2.82 -2.19
N ALA A 309 10.23 1.88 -1.94
CA ALA A 309 10.16 0.60 -2.65
C ALA A 309 9.40 0.69 -3.99
N LYS A 310 8.73 1.82 -4.28
CA LYS A 310 7.83 1.97 -5.43
C LYS A 310 8.37 2.99 -6.45
N GLY A 311 8.19 2.70 -7.73
CA GLY A 311 8.17 3.68 -8.82
C GLY A 311 9.49 4.11 -9.46
N HIS A 312 10.65 3.97 -8.82
CA HIS A 312 11.94 4.37 -9.38
C HIS A 312 12.94 3.23 -9.47
N ASP A 313 13.77 3.31 -10.49
CA ASP A 313 14.84 2.34 -10.77
C ASP A 313 16.19 3.04 -10.57
N PHE A 314 16.93 2.61 -9.55
CA PHE A 314 18.24 3.14 -9.24
C PHE A 314 19.29 2.06 -9.47
N ALA A 315 20.01 2.14 -10.59
CA ALA A 315 21.02 1.15 -10.98
C ALA A 315 22.20 1.05 -9.98
N GLU A 316 22.48 2.12 -9.25
CA GLU A 316 23.65 2.24 -8.37
C GLU A 316 23.38 1.87 -6.90
N VAL A 317 22.18 1.36 -6.59
CA VAL A 317 21.85 0.91 -5.24
C VAL A 317 22.40 -0.49 -5.02
N THR A 318 23.40 -0.59 -4.15
CA THR A 318 24.09 -1.84 -3.79
C THR A 318 23.58 -2.47 -2.50
N LEU A 319 22.91 -1.70 -1.63
CA LEU A 319 22.32 -2.20 -0.40
C LEU A 319 20.89 -1.71 -0.22
N SER A 320 19.96 -2.64 0.02
CA SER A 320 18.63 -2.33 0.51
C SER A 320 18.42 -2.92 1.90
N VAL A 321 17.84 -2.13 2.79
CA VAL A 321 17.57 -2.52 4.19
C VAL A 321 16.09 -2.38 4.47
N ILE A 322 15.49 -3.41 5.08
CA ILE A 322 14.13 -3.35 5.63
C ILE A 322 14.23 -3.39 7.15
N LEU A 323 13.81 -2.32 7.79
CA LEU A 323 13.67 -2.26 9.24
C LEU A 323 12.24 -2.67 9.64
N ASP A 324 12.11 -3.55 10.64
CA ASP A 324 10.81 -4.04 11.16
C ASP A 324 9.92 -4.65 10.05
N ALA A 325 10.46 -5.65 9.33
CA ALA A 325 9.77 -6.28 8.19
C ALA A 325 8.43 -6.91 8.58
N ASP A 326 8.31 -7.41 9.80
CA ASP A 326 7.12 -8.05 10.36
C ASP A 326 6.07 -7.06 10.92
N ALA A 327 6.28 -5.75 10.80
CA ALA A 327 5.29 -4.78 11.24
C ALA A 327 3.90 -5.01 10.62
N THR A 328 3.87 -5.42 9.35
CA THR A 328 2.61 -5.72 8.64
C THR A 328 1.94 -6.98 9.18
N LEU A 329 2.71 -7.99 9.63
CA LEU A 329 2.18 -9.24 10.17
C LEU A 329 1.40 -9.07 11.49
N ARG A 330 1.62 -7.94 12.18
CA ARG A 330 0.93 -7.63 13.45
C ARG A 330 -0.49 -7.09 13.23
N PHE A 331 -0.87 -6.77 12.00
CA PHE A 331 -2.24 -6.34 11.71
C PHE A 331 -3.17 -7.54 11.55
N PRO A 332 -4.38 -7.49 12.11
CA PRO A 332 -5.39 -8.56 11.98
C PRO A 332 -6.05 -8.50 10.59
N ASP A 333 -5.26 -8.78 9.56
CA ASP A 333 -5.68 -8.82 8.16
C ASP A 333 -5.15 -10.12 7.54
N PHE A 334 -6.02 -10.87 6.88
CA PHE A 334 -5.63 -12.13 6.25
C PHE A 334 -4.59 -11.95 5.13
N ARG A 335 -4.43 -10.74 4.59
CA ARG A 335 -3.41 -10.36 3.59
C ARG A 335 -2.07 -9.95 4.20
N ALA A 336 -1.90 -10.05 5.51
CA ALA A 336 -0.68 -9.60 6.18
C ALA A 336 0.58 -10.30 5.64
N GLU A 337 0.51 -11.61 5.44
CA GLU A 337 1.60 -12.41 4.84
C GLU A 337 1.86 -11.98 3.38
N GLU A 338 0.82 -11.86 2.56
CA GLU A 338 0.93 -11.40 1.16
C GLU A 338 1.62 -10.03 1.06
N ARG A 339 1.19 -9.08 1.90
CA ARG A 339 1.76 -7.73 1.90
C ARG A 339 3.22 -7.71 2.36
N THR A 340 3.56 -8.53 3.34
CA THR A 340 4.96 -8.65 3.82
C THR A 340 5.84 -9.29 2.76
N PHE A 341 5.38 -10.39 2.14
CA PHE A 341 6.07 -11.03 1.02
C PHE A 341 6.33 -10.04 -0.12
N SER A 342 5.27 -9.34 -0.55
CA SER A 342 5.36 -8.35 -1.63
C SER A 342 6.36 -7.24 -1.32
N LEU A 343 6.34 -6.73 -0.08
CA LEU A 343 7.24 -5.67 0.37
C LEU A 343 8.71 -6.09 0.30
N VAL A 344 9.05 -7.26 0.85
CA VAL A 344 10.44 -7.77 0.86
C VAL A 344 10.90 -8.03 -0.57
N THR A 345 10.08 -8.70 -1.38
CA THR A 345 10.41 -9.02 -2.78
C THR A 345 10.59 -7.77 -3.63
N GLN A 346 9.75 -6.77 -3.49
CA GLN A 346 9.86 -5.52 -4.25
C GLN A 346 11.13 -4.76 -3.90
N LEU A 347 11.48 -4.66 -2.60
CA LEU A 347 12.71 -3.99 -2.22
C LEU A 347 13.95 -4.79 -2.65
N ALA A 348 13.90 -6.11 -2.57
CA ALA A 348 14.95 -6.95 -3.13
C ALA A 348 15.16 -6.70 -4.63
N GLY A 349 14.08 -6.50 -5.36
CA GLY A 349 14.12 -6.13 -6.78
C GLY A 349 14.75 -4.76 -7.08
N ARG A 350 14.97 -3.89 -6.08
CA ARG A 350 15.59 -2.56 -6.28
C ARG A 350 17.10 -2.55 -6.17
N SER A 351 17.70 -3.53 -5.51
CA SER A 351 19.15 -3.64 -5.36
C SER A 351 19.78 -4.44 -6.49
N GLY A 352 21.03 -4.12 -6.81
CA GLY A 352 21.85 -4.91 -7.72
C GLY A 352 21.35 -4.92 -9.15
N ARG A 353 20.88 -3.80 -9.67
CA ARG A 353 20.52 -3.62 -11.09
C ARG A 353 21.69 -3.12 -11.93
N GLY A 354 22.77 -2.71 -11.31
CA GLY A 354 24.01 -2.32 -11.97
C GLY A 354 25.08 -3.40 -11.85
N GLU A 355 26.22 -3.17 -12.50
CA GLU A 355 27.37 -4.08 -12.52
C GLU A 355 27.99 -4.35 -11.14
N LEU A 356 27.73 -3.47 -10.17
CA LEU A 356 28.26 -3.58 -8.80
C LEU A 356 27.59 -4.69 -7.97
N GLY A 357 26.49 -5.29 -8.51
CA GLY A 357 25.69 -6.25 -7.76
C GLY A 357 24.91 -5.59 -6.61
N GLY A 358 24.32 -6.38 -5.75
CA GLY A 358 23.56 -5.86 -4.61
C GLY A 358 23.31 -6.90 -3.53
N ARG A 359 22.93 -6.44 -2.36
CA ARG A 359 22.47 -7.28 -1.24
C ARG A 359 21.29 -6.62 -0.52
N VAL A 360 20.54 -7.45 0.18
CA VAL A 360 19.38 -6.99 0.97
C VAL A 360 19.51 -7.48 2.40
N ILE A 361 19.20 -6.61 3.36
CA ILE A 361 19.13 -6.96 4.77
C ILE A 361 17.70 -6.76 5.25
N VAL A 362 17.14 -7.78 5.90
CA VAL A 362 15.79 -7.78 6.47
C VAL A 362 15.88 -7.95 7.98
N GLN A 363 15.58 -6.90 8.74
CA GLN A 363 15.50 -6.97 10.20
C GLN A 363 14.06 -7.32 10.63
N THR A 364 13.90 -8.34 11.46
CA THR A 364 12.59 -8.85 11.86
C THR A 364 12.59 -9.52 13.22
N LEU A 365 11.48 -9.48 13.94
CA LEU A 365 11.20 -10.29 15.12
C LEU A 365 10.55 -11.64 14.79
N ALA A 366 10.22 -11.87 13.50
CA ALA A 366 9.58 -13.09 13.01
C ALA A 366 10.38 -13.71 11.84
N PRO A 367 11.65 -14.13 12.05
CA PRO A 367 12.53 -14.61 10.98
C PRO A 367 12.00 -15.84 10.25
N HIS A 368 11.15 -16.65 10.90
CA HIS A 368 10.55 -17.85 10.34
C HIS A 368 9.13 -17.63 9.78
N ALA A 369 8.68 -16.38 9.66
CA ALA A 369 7.42 -16.11 8.98
C ALA A 369 7.50 -16.55 7.51
N PRO A 370 6.52 -17.32 6.99
CA PRO A 370 6.57 -17.84 5.62
C PRO A 370 6.79 -16.76 4.56
N SER A 371 6.18 -15.59 4.73
CA SER A 371 6.37 -14.45 3.83
C SER A 371 7.81 -13.93 3.80
N ILE A 372 8.51 -13.94 4.93
CA ILE A 372 9.89 -13.44 5.02
C ILE A 372 10.86 -14.50 4.48
N GLU A 373 10.74 -15.76 4.91
CA GLU A 373 11.60 -16.84 4.43
C GLU A 373 11.48 -17.07 2.91
N LYS A 374 10.25 -17.12 2.41
CA LYS A 374 10.01 -17.32 0.98
C LYS A 374 10.47 -16.13 0.14
N ALA A 375 10.27 -14.90 0.60
CA ALA A 375 10.77 -13.70 -0.07
C ALA A 375 12.30 -13.63 -0.08
N ALA A 376 12.95 -14.03 1.02
CA ALA A 376 14.41 -14.08 1.10
C ALA A 376 15.03 -15.11 0.13
N ASN A 377 14.33 -16.20 -0.13
CA ASN A 377 14.71 -17.22 -1.10
C ASN A 377 14.21 -16.95 -2.53
N HIS A 378 13.56 -15.82 -2.78
CA HIS A 378 12.93 -15.46 -4.06
C HIS A 378 11.91 -16.52 -4.55
N ASP A 379 11.32 -17.28 -3.63
CA ASP A 379 10.38 -18.37 -3.90
C ASP A 379 8.92 -17.87 -3.95
N SER A 380 8.59 -17.12 -5.00
CA SER A 380 7.22 -16.64 -5.22
C SER A 380 6.21 -17.76 -5.45
N PRO A 381 6.50 -18.81 -6.25
CA PRO A 381 5.57 -19.93 -6.41
C PRO A 381 5.27 -20.63 -5.08
N GLY A 382 6.30 -20.98 -4.33
CA GLY A 382 6.13 -21.69 -3.06
C GLY A 382 5.40 -20.86 -2.00
N PHE A 383 5.55 -19.51 -1.99
CA PHE A 383 4.76 -18.64 -1.15
C PHE A 383 3.29 -18.65 -1.56
N LEU A 384 3.00 -18.48 -2.85
CA LEU A 384 1.62 -18.37 -3.36
C LEU A 384 0.85 -19.68 -3.21
N GLU A 385 1.50 -20.82 -3.41
CA GLU A 385 0.89 -22.14 -3.19
C GLU A 385 0.49 -22.34 -1.72
N ALA A 386 1.40 -22.04 -0.80
CA ALA A 386 1.13 -22.14 0.64
C ALA A 386 0.03 -21.14 1.08
N GLU A 387 0.07 -19.92 0.57
CA GLU A 387 -0.94 -18.90 0.87
C GLU A 387 -2.32 -19.28 0.32
N LEU A 388 -2.42 -19.82 -0.87
CA LEU A 388 -3.68 -20.31 -1.44
C LEU A 388 -4.24 -21.47 -0.63
N GLU A 389 -3.42 -22.42 -0.19
CA GLU A 389 -3.88 -23.50 0.68
C GLU A 389 -4.42 -22.97 2.00
N ARG A 390 -3.71 -22.03 2.64
CA ARG A 390 -4.17 -21.36 3.86
C ARG A 390 -5.51 -20.66 3.65
N ARG A 391 -5.68 -19.95 2.51
CA ARG A 391 -6.94 -19.26 2.18
C ARG A 391 -8.07 -20.23 1.89
N ARG A 392 -7.78 -21.37 1.28
CA ARG A 392 -8.76 -22.43 1.05
C ARG A 392 -9.28 -22.99 2.34
N LEU A 393 -8.39 -23.31 3.28
CA LEU A 393 -8.77 -23.85 4.59
C LEU A 393 -9.59 -22.87 5.44
N LEU A 394 -9.34 -21.59 5.29
CA LEU A 394 -9.99 -20.51 6.07
C LEU A 394 -11.14 -19.84 5.32
N ASP A 395 -11.48 -20.30 4.13
CA ASP A 395 -12.51 -19.73 3.27
C ASP A 395 -12.32 -18.23 3.03
N TYR A 396 -11.12 -17.86 2.53
CA TYR A 396 -10.80 -16.49 2.08
C TYR A 396 -10.68 -16.41 0.56
N PRO A 397 -10.78 -15.20 -0.04
CA PRO A 397 -10.54 -15.01 -1.47
C PRO A 397 -9.20 -15.62 -1.93
N PRO A 398 -9.17 -16.37 -3.07
CA PRO A 398 -10.16 -16.46 -4.14
C PRO A 398 -11.28 -17.48 -3.95
N TYR A 399 -11.37 -18.21 -2.85
CA TYR A 399 -12.31 -19.29 -2.64
C TYR A 399 -13.67 -18.80 -2.13
N SER A 400 -13.71 -17.61 -1.56
CA SER A 400 -14.94 -16.91 -1.18
C SER A 400 -14.87 -15.43 -1.63
N HIS A 401 -15.96 -14.71 -1.40
CA HIS A 401 -16.06 -13.26 -1.48
C HIS A 401 -16.27 -12.68 -0.09
N LEU A 402 -15.77 -11.47 0.12
CA LEU A 402 -15.94 -10.76 1.37
C LEU A 402 -16.87 -9.57 1.18
N ILE A 403 -17.81 -9.39 2.10
CA ILE A 403 -18.60 -8.16 2.19
C ILE A 403 -18.41 -7.59 3.58
N ARG A 404 -17.92 -6.37 3.65
CA ARG A 404 -17.69 -5.64 4.90
C ARG A 404 -18.77 -4.59 5.07
N ILE A 405 -19.51 -4.66 6.19
CA ILE A 405 -20.43 -3.60 6.60
C ILE A 405 -19.80 -2.91 7.79
N GLN A 406 -19.65 -1.60 7.70
CA GLN A 406 -19.11 -0.77 8.77
C GLN A 406 -20.13 0.28 9.16
N LEU A 407 -20.42 0.34 10.47
CA LEU A 407 -21.32 1.33 11.06
C LEU A 407 -20.51 2.27 11.95
N GLY A 408 -20.95 3.53 12.05
CA GLY A 408 -20.29 4.52 12.89
C GLY A 408 -21.25 5.55 13.44
N ALA A 409 -21.15 5.87 14.75
CA ALA A 409 -21.93 6.91 15.42
C ALA A 409 -21.10 7.56 16.53
N GLU A 410 -21.53 8.73 17.01
CA GLU A 410 -20.95 9.39 18.19
C GLU A 410 -21.38 8.71 19.49
N ASP A 411 -22.50 8.03 19.50
CA ASP A 411 -23.02 7.27 20.63
C ASP A 411 -22.75 5.77 20.45
N GLU A 412 -22.11 5.15 21.44
CA GLU A 412 -21.70 3.75 21.38
C GLU A 412 -22.90 2.80 21.42
N GLY A 413 -23.89 3.07 22.26
CA GLY A 413 -25.09 2.23 22.37
C GLY A 413 -25.88 2.23 21.07
N ARG A 414 -25.95 3.38 20.41
CA ARG A 414 -26.65 3.54 19.14
C ARG A 414 -25.98 2.78 18.01
N VAL A 415 -24.65 2.85 17.89
CA VAL A 415 -23.95 2.08 16.84
C VAL A 415 -23.99 0.57 17.10
N ALA A 416 -23.98 0.16 18.38
CA ALA A 416 -24.11 -1.25 18.74
C ALA A 416 -25.49 -1.79 18.35
N ALA A 417 -26.58 -1.11 18.77
CA ALA A 417 -27.95 -1.51 18.45
C ALA A 417 -28.21 -1.57 16.94
N ALA A 418 -27.74 -0.58 16.18
CA ALA A 418 -27.88 -0.58 14.73
C ALA A 418 -27.07 -1.73 14.08
N ALA A 419 -25.88 -2.05 14.59
CA ALA A 419 -25.06 -3.13 14.07
C ALA A 419 -25.70 -4.51 14.38
N ASP A 420 -26.30 -4.67 15.55
CA ASP A 420 -27.00 -5.91 15.91
C ASP A 420 -28.25 -6.13 15.04
N GLN A 421 -29.01 -5.07 14.76
CA GLN A 421 -30.16 -5.12 13.83
C GLN A 421 -29.72 -5.51 12.42
N VAL A 422 -28.63 -4.91 11.90
CA VAL A 422 -28.08 -5.27 10.58
C VAL A 422 -27.62 -6.73 10.58
N ALA A 423 -26.92 -7.17 11.62
CA ALA A 423 -26.42 -8.53 11.69
C ALA A 423 -27.55 -9.57 11.73
N ALA A 424 -28.63 -9.29 12.48
CA ALA A 424 -29.78 -10.16 12.55
C ALA A 424 -30.49 -10.26 11.20
N LEU A 425 -30.86 -9.11 10.61
CA LEU A 425 -31.63 -9.09 9.35
C LEU A 425 -30.82 -9.66 8.17
N VAL A 426 -29.53 -9.37 8.10
CA VAL A 426 -28.64 -9.98 7.10
C VAL A 426 -28.48 -11.46 7.36
N GLY A 427 -28.27 -11.88 8.63
CA GLY A 427 -28.11 -13.28 9.01
C GLY A 427 -29.30 -14.16 8.62
N ASP A 428 -30.53 -13.64 8.77
CA ASP A 428 -31.75 -14.34 8.37
C ASP A 428 -31.83 -14.58 6.84
N GLY A 429 -31.20 -13.74 6.05
CA GLY A 429 -31.16 -13.84 4.59
C GLY A 429 -30.00 -14.64 4.02
N LEU A 430 -29.00 -15.02 4.86
CA LEU A 430 -27.84 -15.79 4.43
C LEU A 430 -28.13 -17.29 4.31
N THR A 431 -27.37 -17.96 3.46
CA THR A 431 -27.40 -19.43 3.35
C THR A 431 -26.56 -20.07 4.46
N LYS A 432 -26.69 -21.38 4.64
CA LYS A 432 -25.88 -22.13 5.63
C LYS A 432 -24.39 -22.20 5.28
N GLU A 433 -24.06 -21.95 4.03
CA GLU A 433 -22.68 -21.94 3.51
C GLU A 433 -22.00 -20.58 3.73
N ASP A 434 -22.78 -19.53 3.99
CA ASP A 434 -22.25 -18.21 4.28
C ASP A 434 -21.86 -18.06 5.75
N SER A 435 -20.86 -17.23 6.03
CA SER A 435 -20.43 -16.93 7.40
C SER A 435 -20.56 -15.45 7.69
N LEU A 436 -21.26 -15.10 8.77
CA LEU A 436 -21.35 -13.75 9.30
C LEU A 436 -20.49 -13.65 10.57
N LEU A 437 -19.51 -12.75 10.54
CA LEU A 437 -18.57 -12.50 11.63
C LEU A 437 -18.81 -11.09 12.20
N GLY A 438 -18.98 -11.01 13.51
CA GLY A 438 -19.30 -9.78 14.21
C GLY A 438 -20.78 -9.69 14.61
N PRO A 439 -21.25 -8.49 15.02
CA PRO A 439 -20.62 -7.16 14.99
C PRO A 439 -19.42 -7.01 15.93
N ALA A 440 -18.25 -6.71 15.41
CA ALA A 440 -17.04 -6.50 16.21
C ALA A 440 -16.74 -5.01 16.40
N PRO A 441 -16.33 -4.59 17.62
CA PRO A 441 -15.89 -3.21 17.84
C PRO A 441 -14.62 -2.89 17.07
N MET A 442 -14.53 -1.67 16.59
CA MET A 442 -13.32 -1.10 16.02
C MET A 442 -12.83 0.06 16.89
N PHE A 443 -11.56 0.44 16.76
CA PHE A 443 -11.05 1.63 17.46
C PHE A 443 -11.87 2.88 17.10
N ARG A 444 -12.13 3.73 18.11
CA ARG A 444 -12.82 5.00 17.93
C ARG A 444 -11.95 5.97 17.10
N ALA A 445 -12.53 6.63 16.14
CA ALA A 445 -11.83 7.63 15.33
C ALA A 445 -12.74 8.83 15.04
N ARG A 446 -12.20 10.04 15.11
CA ARG A 446 -12.91 11.30 14.88
C ARG A 446 -14.17 11.42 15.73
N ASN A 447 -14.04 11.05 17.00
CA ASN A 447 -15.11 11.00 17.98
C ASN A 447 -16.31 10.09 17.59
N ARG A 448 -16.06 9.05 16.78
CA ARG A 448 -17.07 8.08 16.36
C ARG A 448 -16.70 6.66 16.80
N TYR A 449 -17.60 6.02 17.50
CA TYR A 449 -17.58 4.58 17.76
C TYR A 449 -17.93 3.84 16.50
N ARG A 450 -17.27 2.72 16.23
CA ARG A 450 -17.44 1.97 15.01
C ARG A 450 -17.63 0.48 15.27
N ARG A 451 -18.48 -0.16 14.47
CA ARG A 451 -18.70 -1.62 14.47
C ARG A 451 -18.49 -2.14 13.06
N ARG A 452 -17.98 -3.35 12.97
CA ARG A 452 -17.71 -4.04 11.71
C ARG A 452 -18.41 -5.38 11.70
N ILE A 453 -19.12 -5.68 10.60
CA ILE A 453 -19.63 -6.97 10.25
C ILE A 453 -18.88 -7.41 9.01
N LEU A 454 -18.43 -8.66 8.96
CA LEU A 454 -17.77 -9.26 7.81
C LEU A 454 -18.53 -10.52 7.41
N ILE A 455 -18.90 -10.60 6.14
CA ILE A 455 -19.59 -11.76 5.58
C ILE A 455 -18.62 -12.44 4.61
N LYS A 456 -18.49 -13.76 4.71
CA LYS A 456 -17.83 -14.62 3.73
C LYS A 456 -18.91 -15.38 2.98
N THR A 457 -18.84 -15.38 1.64
CA THR A 457 -19.87 -15.97 0.79
C THR A 457 -19.30 -16.60 -0.47
N GLY A 458 -19.90 -17.69 -0.91
CA GLY A 458 -19.63 -18.25 -2.24
C GLY A 458 -20.39 -17.54 -3.36
N ASP A 459 -21.57 -16.95 -3.08
CA ASP A 459 -22.36 -16.20 -4.04
C ASP A 459 -22.42 -14.70 -3.72
N ARG A 460 -21.42 -13.95 -4.22
CA ARG A 460 -21.34 -12.51 -4.05
C ARG A 460 -22.63 -11.78 -4.46
N ARG A 461 -23.27 -12.21 -5.56
CA ARG A 461 -24.41 -11.48 -6.12
C ARG A 461 -25.66 -11.63 -5.26
N ALA A 462 -25.96 -12.85 -4.83
CA ALA A 462 -27.07 -13.10 -3.94
C ALA A 462 -26.88 -12.39 -2.58
N THR A 463 -25.69 -12.50 -1.99
CA THR A 463 -25.40 -11.89 -0.69
C THR A 463 -25.41 -10.37 -0.73
N VAL A 464 -24.92 -9.74 -1.83
CA VAL A 464 -25.05 -8.29 -2.02
C VAL A 464 -26.52 -7.85 -2.08
N ALA A 465 -27.41 -8.64 -2.69
CA ALA A 465 -28.83 -8.35 -2.69
C ALA A 465 -29.42 -8.41 -1.27
N VAL A 466 -29.10 -9.46 -0.50
CA VAL A 466 -29.52 -9.59 0.91
C VAL A 466 -29.04 -8.39 1.74
N VAL A 467 -27.77 -8.01 1.63
CA VAL A 467 -27.22 -6.88 2.38
C VAL A 467 -27.88 -5.56 1.98
N ARG A 468 -28.10 -5.34 0.69
CA ARG A 468 -28.80 -4.14 0.20
C ARG A 468 -30.21 -4.07 0.77
N ASP A 469 -30.99 -5.14 0.62
CA ASP A 469 -32.40 -5.16 1.03
C ASP A 469 -32.53 -4.98 2.56
N ALA A 470 -31.61 -5.56 3.36
CA ALA A 470 -31.54 -5.35 4.81
C ALA A 470 -31.19 -3.89 5.18
N VAL A 471 -30.20 -3.31 4.51
CA VAL A 471 -29.79 -1.91 4.78
C VAL A 471 -30.88 -0.93 4.38
N ASP A 472 -31.52 -1.15 3.22
CA ASP A 472 -32.60 -0.29 2.72
C ASP A 472 -33.84 -0.34 3.64
N SER A 473 -34.23 -1.55 4.11
CA SER A 473 -35.34 -1.72 5.06
C SER A 473 -35.08 -0.97 6.37
N LEU A 474 -33.93 -1.17 6.98
CA LEU A 474 -33.55 -0.51 8.23
C LEU A 474 -33.40 1.01 8.08
N ALA A 475 -32.98 1.48 6.91
CA ALA A 475 -32.91 2.90 6.61
C ALA A 475 -34.32 3.53 6.57
N GLN A 476 -35.30 2.84 5.96
CA GLN A 476 -36.72 3.28 5.91
C GLN A 476 -37.35 3.31 7.30
N GLU A 477 -37.00 2.37 8.18
CA GLU A 477 -37.46 2.33 9.57
C GLU A 477 -36.76 3.36 10.47
N GLY A 478 -35.77 4.10 9.94
CA GLY A 478 -35.05 5.12 10.69
C GLY A 478 -33.97 4.58 11.65
N ALA A 479 -33.59 3.32 11.54
CA ALA A 479 -32.58 2.67 12.39
C ALA A 479 -31.21 3.38 12.28
N PHE A 480 -30.91 4.00 11.14
CA PHE A 480 -29.64 4.70 10.91
C PHE A 480 -29.67 6.20 11.23
N ARG A 481 -30.65 6.66 11.98
CA ARG A 481 -30.69 8.07 12.41
C ARG A 481 -29.43 8.38 13.23
N LYS A 482 -28.54 9.29 12.73
CA LYS A 482 -27.22 9.63 13.28
C LYS A 482 -26.21 8.46 13.26
N VAL A 483 -26.47 7.40 12.50
CA VAL A 483 -25.54 6.31 12.22
C VAL A 483 -25.12 6.38 10.76
N THR A 484 -23.83 6.31 10.52
CA THR A 484 -23.32 6.12 9.15
C THR A 484 -23.20 4.64 8.88
N VAL A 485 -23.64 4.21 7.71
CA VAL A 485 -23.46 2.83 7.22
C VAL A 485 -22.64 2.87 5.95
N SER A 486 -21.72 1.97 5.82
CA SER A 486 -20.96 1.79 4.59
C SER A 486 -20.77 0.30 4.30
N VAL A 487 -21.03 -0.08 3.06
CA VAL A 487 -20.86 -1.44 2.56
C VAL A 487 -19.70 -1.46 1.58
N ASP A 488 -18.81 -2.43 1.72
CA ASP A 488 -17.68 -2.63 0.82
C ASP A 488 -17.60 -4.09 0.41
N VAL A 489 -17.67 -4.32 -0.89
CA VAL A 489 -17.60 -5.65 -1.49
C VAL A 489 -16.14 -5.91 -1.90
N ASP A 490 -15.61 -7.06 -1.53
CA ASP A 490 -14.21 -7.45 -1.70
C ASP A 490 -13.25 -6.35 -1.18
N PRO A 491 -13.31 -6.00 0.14
CA PRO A 491 -12.47 -4.97 0.75
C PRO A 491 -10.99 -5.36 0.67
N GLN A 492 -10.15 -4.32 0.51
CA GLN A 492 -8.69 -4.46 0.46
C GLN A 492 -8.06 -4.11 1.82
#